data_f2c8f599c44493caecb1f616a50d2609
#
_entry.id   f2c8f599c44493caecb1f616a50d2609
#
_cell.length_a   1.000
_cell.length_b   1.000
_cell.length_c   1.000
_cell.angle_alpha   90.00
_cell.angle_beta   90.00
_cell.angle_gamma   90.00
#
_symmetry.space_group_name_H-M   'P 1'
#
loop_
_entity.id
_entity.type
_entity.pdbx_description
1 polymer ?
#
loop_
_entity_poly.entity_id
_entity_poly.type
_entity_poly.pdbx_seq_one_letter_code
_entity_poly.pdbx_strand_id
1 'polypeptide(L)'
;MPVYNVEKYITECMDSIVSQETRWSFLVTVVNDGSPDRSRELLRKYEGLPNVQIIDQENRGHAGARNTALRHIRGEYVMFVDSDDSLRPGAVEALMNTAKEYNCDIVQGGSRMFIGERTLGQTAYPDAEHNSSLLGLPWGKVYRAELFGQVCFPEGYWFEDSVLFLIVFELAERIRTTSAVAYNYRRNVGGVTFSAKGNPKSLDSLYITRRLMQDRRLLGLGETQQLYDKFLYQLFMNMKRILSIPSRNVWVSVFEESQKLREEYFKDFRTAKEEYRPLEETLLGGDFRAFFRAITALWTSVP
;
A
#
# COMPACT_ATOMS: atom_id res chain seq x y z
N MET A 1 -10.23 8.69 -2.36
CA MET A 1 -9.19 9.11 -3.33
C MET A 1 -8.48 10.35 -2.81
N PRO A 2 -7.18 10.31 -2.48
CA PRO A 2 -6.39 11.49 -2.14
C PRO A 2 -6.02 12.27 -3.41
N VAL A 3 -6.02 13.61 -3.34
CA VAL A 3 -5.68 14.50 -4.45
C VAL A 3 -4.70 15.56 -3.99
N TYR A 4 -3.49 15.59 -4.58
CA TYR A 4 -2.50 16.63 -4.35
C TYR A 4 -1.56 16.76 -5.54
N ASN A 5 -1.53 17.94 -6.18
CA ASN A 5 -0.62 18.29 -7.28
C ASN A 5 -0.67 17.30 -8.48
N VAL A 6 -1.89 17.05 -8.99
CA VAL A 6 -2.18 16.05 -10.04
C VAL A 6 -3.02 16.61 -11.20
N GLU A 7 -2.95 17.92 -11.48
CA GLU A 7 -3.76 18.57 -12.53
C GLU A 7 -3.68 17.87 -13.90
N LYS A 8 -2.57 17.19 -14.19
CA LYS A 8 -2.36 16.48 -15.46
C LYS A 8 -3.17 15.18 -15.56
N TYR A 9 -3.61 14.62 -14.44
CA TYR A 9 -4.14 13.26 -14.37
C TYR A 9 -5.56 13.18 -13.80
N ILE A 10 -5.93 14.15 -12.96
CA ILE A 10 -7.15 14.09 -12.15
C ILE A 10 -8.42 13.93 -13.01
N THR A 11 -8.48 14.54 -14.19
CA THR A 11 -9.65 14.42 -15.07
C THR A 11 -9.78 12.99 -15.61
N GLU A 12 -8.70 12.37 -16.10
CA GLU A 12 -8.70 10.98 -16.56
C GLU A 12 -9.07 10.02 -15.43
N CYS A 13 -8.50 10.24 -14.24
CA CYS A 13 -8.80 9.44 -13.06
C CYS A 13 -10.29 9.51 -12.72
N MET A 14 -10.84 10.71 -12.54
CA MET A 14 -12.24 10.90 -12.18
C MET A 14 -13.19 10.37 -13.25
N ASP A 15 -12.94 10.65 -14.53
CA ASP A 15 -13.76 10.14 -15.63
C ASP A 15 -13.79 8.60 -15.63
N SER A 16 -12.66 7.94 -15.33
CA SER A 16 -12.60 6.48 -15.23
C SER A 16 -13.41 5.90 -14.06
N ILE A 17 -13.61 6.67 -12.99
CA ILE A 17 -14.38 6.25 -11.83
C ILE A 17 -15.87 6.51 -12.06
N VAL A 18 -16.24 7.73 -12.48
CA VAL A 18 -17.66 8.08 -12.61
C VAL A 18 -18.35 7.38 -13.79
N SER A 19 -17.59 6.93 -14.77
CA SER A 19 -18.08 6.15 -15.92
C SER A 19 -18.19 4.64 -15.64
N GLN A 20 -17.94 4.16 -14.43
CA GLN A 20 -18.08 2.74 -14.11
C GLN A 20 -19.53 2.27 -14.27
N GLU A 21 -19.74 1.34 -15.16
CA GLU A 21 -21.02 0.64 -15.32
C GLU A 21 -21.07 -0.54 -14.34
N THR A 22 -21.97 -0.46 -13.37
CA THR A 22 -22.10 -1.47 -12.31
C THR A 22 -23.49 -1.43 -11.68
N ARG A 23 -23.97 -2.60 -11.23
CA ARG A 23 -25.21 -2.69 -10.42
C ARG A 23 -25.01 -2.26 -8.96
N TRP A 24 -23.75 -2.11 -8.52
CA TRP A 24 -23.40 -1.73 -7.16
C TRP A 24 -23.42 -0.22 -6.99
N SER A 25 -24.17 0.28 -6.02
CA SER A 25 -24.10 1.70 -5.67
C SER A 25 -22.75 2.03 -5.05
N PHE A 26 -22.16 3.13 -5.44
CA PHE A 26 -20.89 3.59 -4.88
C PHE A 26 -20.86 5.11 -4.69
N LEU A 27 -20.09 5.54 -3.69
CA LEU A 27 -19.79 6.94 -3.41
C LEU A 27 -18.29 7.19 -3.60
N VAL A 28 -17.95 8.18 -4.39
CA VAL A 28 -16.57 8.62 -4.58
C VAL A 28 -16.28 9.75 -3.58
N THR A 29 -15.48 9.46 -2.55
CA THR A 29 -14.98 10.47 -1.63
C THR A 29 -13.61 10.95 -2.10
N VAL A 30 -13.56 12.16 -2.61
CA VAL A 30 -12.36 12.85 -3.09
C VAL A 30 -11.87 13.80 -2.00
N VAL A 31 -10.62 13.66 -1.58
CA VAL A 31 -10.02 14.56 -0.59
C VAL A 31 -8.92 15.38 -1.27
N ASN A 32 -9.22 16.65 -1.51
CA ASN A 32 -8.20 17.61 -1.97
C ASN A 32 -7.35 18.03 -0.77
N ASP A 33 -6.12 17.58 -0.76
CA ASP A 33 -5.17 17.75 0.33
C ASP A 33 -4.33 19.04 0.16
N GLY A 34 -5.02 20.16 -0.08
CA GLY A 34 -4.39 21.48 -0.26
C GLY A 34 -3.55 21.56 -1.54
N SER A 35 -4.05 21.08 -2.67
CA SER A 35 -3.33 21.11 -3.95
C SER A 35 -2.93 22.52 -4.35
N PRO A 36 -1.64 22.78 -4.69
CA PRO A 36 -1.17 24.10 -5.09
C PRO A 36 -1.40 24.39 -6.58
N ASP A 37 -1.77 23.38 -7.35
CA ASP A 37 -2.02 23.41 -8.79
C ASP A 37 -3.53 23.53 -9.10
N ARG A 38 -3.92 23.34 -10.35
CA ARG A 38 -5.31 23.42 -10.81
C ARG A 38 -6.15 22.17 -10.48
N SER A 39 -5.63 21.21 -9.73
CA SER A 39 -6.36 19.97 -9.41
C SER A 39 -7.73 20.27 -8.79
N ARG A 40 -7.79 21.20 -7.82
CA ARG A 40 -9.06 21.57 -7.17
C ARG A 40 -10.05 22.25 -8.14
N GLU A 41 -9.56 23.07 -9.06
CA GLU A 41 -10.39 23.70 -10.09
C GLU A 41 -11.00 22.66 -11.03
N LEU A 42 -10.20 21.70 -11.49
CA LEU A 42 -10.65 20.62 -12.38
C LEU A 42 -11.69 19.68 -11.73
N LEU A 43 -11.64 19.52 -10.42
CA LEU A 43 -12.64 18.75 -9.67
C LEU A 43 -14.03 19.39 -9.69
N ARG A 44 -14.17 20.70 -9.98
CA ARG A 44 -15.48 21.38 -10.07
C ARG A 44 -16.43 20.75 -11.09
N LYS A 45 -15.88 20.14 -12.16
CA LYS A 45 -16.65 19.39 -13.17
C LYS A 45 -17.52 18.28 -12.53
N TYR A 46 -17.10 17.74 -11.39
CA TYR A 46 -17.74 16.60 -10.73
C TYR A 46 -18.57 17.01 -9.51
N GLU A 47 -18.54 18.28 -9.13
CA GLU A 47 -19.43 18.83 -8.10
C GLU A 47 -20.89 18.72 -8.56
N GLY A 48 -21.73 18.25 -7.67
CA GLY A 48 -23.16 18.06 -7.99
C GLY A 48 -23.52 16.69 -8.55
N LEU A 49 -22.55 15.83 -8.88
CA LEU A 49 -22.84 14.43 -9.16
C LEU A 49 -23.31 13.74 -7.85
N PRO A 50 -24.43 13.00 -7.90
CA PRO A 50 -25.06 12.46 -6.67
C PRO A 50 -24.20 11.44 -5.93
N ASN A 51 -23.21 10.85 -6.62
CA ASN A 51 -22.29 9.85 -6.10
C ASN A 51 -20.86 10.38 -5.94
N VAL A 52 -20.65 11.70 -5.90
CA VAL A 52 -19.33 12.31 -5.68
C VAL A 52 -19.40 13.27 -4.49
N GLN A 53 -18.49 13.09 -3.55
CA GLN A 53 -18.26 14.01 -2.45
C GLN A 53 -16.83 14.51 -2.50
N ILE A 54 -16.65 15.83 -2.53
CA ILE A 54 -15.33 16.48 -2.52
C ILE A 54 -15.14 17.15 -1.16
N ILE A 55 -14.00 16.88 -0.53
CA ILE A 55 -13.61 17.43 0.77
C ILE A 55 -12.30 18.18 0.57
N ASP A 56 -12.26 19.44 0.96
CA ASP A 56 -11.04 20.25 0.97
C ASP A 56 -10.44 20.25 2.37
N GLN A 57 -9.12 20.05 2.48
CA GLN A 57 -8.37 20.13 3.73
C GLN A 57 -6.99 20.77 3.52
N GLU A 58 -6.36 21.21 4.61
CA GLU A 58 -4.93 21.53 4.62
C GLU A 58 -4.11 20.28 4.36
N ASN A 59 -2.93 20.43 3.74
CA ASN A 59 -2.08 19.30 3.38
C ASN A 59 -1.63 18.49 4.61
N ARG A 60 -2.02 17.22 4.63
CA ARG A 60 -1.67 16.21 5.64
C ARG A 60 -1.01 14.98 5.04
N GLY A 61 -0.70 15.05 3.74
CA GLY A 61 -0.13 13.93 2.97
C GLY A 61 -1.13 12.82 2.65
N HIS A 62 -0.66 11.84 1.91
CA HIS A 62 -1.49 10.70 1.45
C HIS A 62 -2.25 10.00 2.59
N ALA A 63 -1.57 9.75 3.72
CA ALA A 63 -2.17 9.14 4.91
C ALA A 63 -3.31 10.00 5.46
N GLY A 64 -3.08 11.30 5.65
CA GLY A 64 -4.09 12.22 6.19
C GLY A 64 -5.33 12.32 5.29
N ALA A 65 -5.11 12.39 3.98
CA ALA A 65 -6.20 12.42 3.00
C ALA A 65 -7.01 11.10 3.00
N ARG A 66 -6.33 9.93 3.03
CA ARG A 66 -7.02 8.64 3.14
C ARG A 66 -7.78 8.51 4.47
N ASN A 67 -7.19 8.94 5.58
CA ASN A 67 -7.86 8.93 6.89
C ASN A 67 -9.09 9.83 6.90
N THR A 68 -9.04 10.99 6.25
CA THR A 68 -10.21 11.84 6.10
C THR A 68 -11.29 11.13 5.30
N ALA A 69 -10.96 10.49 4.18
CA ALA A 69 -11.93 9.71 3.41
C ALA A 69 -12.52 8.55 4.23
N LEU A 70 -11.70 7.84 5.01
CA LEU A 70 -12.16 6.72 5.86
C LEU A 70 -13.20 7.16 6.90
N ARG A 71 -13.09 8.37 7.45
CA ARG A 71 -14.11 8.93 8.37
C ARG A 71 -15.46 9.21 7.70
N HIS A 72 -15.52 9.21 6.38
CA HIS A 72 -16.73 9.46 5.60
C HIS A 72 -17.26 8.20 4.89
N ILE A 73 -16.77 7.02 5.26
CA ILE A 73 -17.27 5.74 4.71
C ILE A 73 -18.75 5.60 5.02
N ARG A 74 -19.53 5.23 3.99
CA ARG A 74 -20.95 4.89 4.08
C ARG A 74 -21.26 3.51 3.51
N GLY A 75 -20.32 2.94 2.76
CA GLY A 75 -20.46 1.64 2.10
C GLY A 75 -19.94 0.49 2.95
N GLU A 76 -20.38 -0.71 2.63
CA GLU A 76 -19.87 -1.95 3.23
C GLU A 76 -18.43 -2.29 2.81
N TYR A 77 -18.02 -1.79 1.63
CA TYR A 77 -16.68 -1.98 1.09
C TYR A 77 -16.04 -0.64 0.72
N VAL A 78 -14.72 -0.62 0.73
CA VAL A 78 -13.87 0.52 0.35
C VAL A 78 -12.94 0.11 -0.78
N MET A 79 -12.75 0.99 -1.75
CA MET A 79 -11.74 0.91 -2.79
C MET A 79 -10.87 2.16 -2.73
N PHE A 80 -9.54 1.99 -2.72
CA PHE A 80 -8.62 3.12 -2.84
C PHE A 80 -8.22 3.29 -4.30
N VAL A 81 -8.18 4.55 -4.73
CA VAL A 81 -7.70 4.95 -6.05
C VAL A 81 -6.73 6.11 -5.87
N ASP A 82 -5.54 6.00 -6.44
CA ASP A 82 -4.57 7.09 -6.48
C ASP A 82 -4.90 8.02 -7.66
N SER A 83 -4.80 9.32 -7.46
CA SER A 83 -5.35 10.33 -8.37
C SER A 83 -4.54 10.55 -9.66
N ASP A 84 -3.39 9.92 -9.78
CA ASP A 84 -2.60 9.86 -11.01
C ASP A 84 -2.81 8.58 -11.83
N ASP A 85 -3.68 7.68 -11.36
CA ASP A 85 -4.02 6.39 -11.97
C ASP A 85 -5.44 6.40 -12.57
N SER A 86 -5.92 5.25 -13.06
CA SER A 86 -7.31 5.09 -13.52
C SER A 86 -7.86 3.68 -13.29
N LEU A 87 -9.18 3.56 -13.15
CA LEU A 87 -9.86 2.28 -13.13
C LEU A 87 -10.07 1.74 -14.54
N ARG A 88 -10.03 0.43 -14.68
CA ARG A 88 -10.45 -0.21 -15.91
C ARG A 88 -11.99 -0.28 -15.99
N PRO A 89 -12.58 -0.25 -17.20
CA PRO A 89 -14.02 -0.49 -17.34
C PRO A 89 -14.45 -1.81 -16.67
N GLY A 90 -15.52 -1.77 -15.89
CA GLY A 90 -16.04 -2.93 -15.17
C GLY A 90 -15.25 -3.33 -13.92
N ALA A 91 -14.28 -2.54 -13.49
CA ALA A 91 -13.45 -2.85 -12.31
C ALA A 91 -14.29 -2.98 -11.03
N VAL A 92 -15.19 -2.03 -10.79
CA VAL A 92 -16.08 -2.05 -9.61
C VAL A 92 -16.99 -3.28 -9.65
N GLU A 93 -17.61 -3.56 -10.80
CA GLU A 93 -18.49 -4.72 -10.96
C GLU A 93 -17.76 -6.04 -10.67
N ALA A 94 -16.58 -6.24 -11.28
CA ALA A 94 -15.82 -7.48 -11.15
C ALA A 94 -15.36 -7.73 -9.71
N LEU A 95 -14.77 -6.73 -9.07
CA LEU A 95 -14.28 -6.86 -7.69
C LEU A 95 -15.42 -7.07 -6.70
N MET A 96 -16.50 -6.31 -6.85
CA MET A 96 -17.66 -6.42 -5.94
C MET A 96 -18.44 -7.71 -6.13
N ASN A 97 -18.56 -8.23 -7.37
CA ASN A 97 -19.20 -9.52 -7.60
C ASN A 97 -18.45 -10.63 -6.85
N THR A 98 -17.13 -10.70 -6.97
CA THR A 98 -16.31 -11.67 -6.23
C THR A 98 -16.44 -11.46 -4.71
N ALA A 99 -16.41 -10.20 -4.24
CA ALA A 99 -16.51 -9.89 -2.81
C ALA A 99 -17.83 -10.37 -2.22
N LYS A 100 -18.94 -10.16 -2.93
CA LYS A 100 -20.29 -10.54 -2.45
C LYS A 100 -20.59 -12.03 -2.63
N GLU A 101 -20.16 -12.63 -3.73
CA GLU A 101 -20.36 -14.06 -3.99
C GLU A 101 -19.69 -14.94 -2.94
N TYR A 102 -18.46 -14.60 -2.55
CA TYR A 102 -17.67 -15.39 -1.59
C TYR A 102 -17.63 -14.75 -0.19
N ASN A 103 -18.37 -13.67 0.04
CA ASN A 103 -18.39 -12.94 1.30
C ASN A 103 -16.98 -12.57 1.79
N CYS A 104 -16.15 -12.03 0.89
CA CYS A 104 -14.76 -11.75 1.17
C CYS A 104 -14.55 -10.48 1.99
N ASP A 105 -13.45 -10.45 2.75
CA ASP A 105 -13.00 -9.26 3.44
C ASP A 105 -12.11 -8.42 2.52
N ILE A 106 -11.33 -9.09 1.64
CA ILE A 106 -10.50 -8.43 0.63
C ILE A 106 -10.61 -9.21 -0.69
N VAL A 107 -10.78 -8.48 -1.79
CA VAL A 107 -10.60 -9.03 -3.15
C VAL A 107 -9.57 -8.20 -3.89
N GLN A 108 -8.57 -8.87 -4.47
CA GLN A 108 -7.53 -8.25 -5.31
C GLN A 108 -7.72 -8.63 -6.77
N GLY A 109 -7.80 -7.62 -7.62
CA GLY A 109 -7.74 -7.76 -9.07
C GLY A 109 -6.36 -7.50 -9.64
N GLY A 110 -6.18 -7.81 -10.92
CA GLY A 110 -4.98 -7.52 -11.66
C GLY A 110 -4.80 -6.02 -11.95
N SER A 111 -3.60 -5.67 -12.43
CA SER A 111 -3.26 -4.31 -12.83
C SER A 111 -2.45 -4.27 -14.11
N ARG A 112 -2.60 -3.17 -14.86
CA ARG A 112 -1.77 -2.83 -16.01
C ARG A 112 -0.88 -1.65 -15.64
N MET A 113 0.43 -1.81 -15.80
CA MET A 113 1.39 -0.72 -15.66
C MET A 113 1.62 -0.04 -17.00
N PHE A 114 1.61 1.30 -17.05
CA PHE A 114 1.80 2.03 -18.29
C PHE A 114 2.53 3.38 -18.10
N ILE A 115 3.06 3.92 -19.20
CA ILE A 115 3.61 5.27 -19.29
C ILE A 115 3.16 5.89 -20.63
N GLY A 116 2.50 7.05 -20.61
CA GLY A 116 1.81 7.57 -21.80
C GLY A 116 0.84 6.52 -22.33
N GLU A 117 0.96 6.17 -23.62
CA GLU A 117 0.15 5.12 -24.25
C GLU A 117 0.76 3.71 -24.14
N ARG A 118 2.04 3.62 -23.77
CA ARG A 118 2.79 2.36 -23.77
C ARG A 118 2.51 1.54 -22.51
N THR A 119 2.04 0.30 -22.69
CA THR A 119 1.99 -0.70 -21.61
C THR A 119 3.41 -1.21 -21.32
N LEU A 120 3.80 -1.19 -20.05
CA LEU A 120 5.07 -1.70 -19.54
C LEU A 120 4.95 -3.13 -19.03
N GLY A 121 3.77 -3.50 -18.53
CA GLY A 121 3.48 -4.84 -18.02
C GLY A 121 2.04 -4.95 -17.54
N GLN A 122 1.61 -6.19 -17.32
CA GLN A 122 0.30 -6.49 -16.77
C GLN A 122 0.44 -7.63 -15.76
N THR A 123 -0.18 -7.48 -14.62
CA THR A 123 -0.32 -8.54 -13.61
C THR A 123 -1.76 -9.03 -13.67
N ALA A 124 -1.95 -10.32 -13.70
CA ALA A 124 -3.24 -10.97 -13.56
C ALA A 124 -3.13 -12.08 -12.52
N TYR A 125 -4.24 -12.39 -11.88
CA TYR A 125 -4.32 -13.44 -10.86
C TYR A 125 -5.36 -14.47 -11.28
N PRO A 126 -5.24 -15.74 -10.84
CA PRO A 126 -6.33 -16.68 -10.99
C PRO A 126 -7.51 -16.28 -10.07
N ASP A 127 -8.72 -16.72 -10.44
CA ASP A 127 -9.89 -16.65 -9.57
C ASP A 127 -9.74 -17.71 -8.46
N ALA A 128 -9.20 -17.33 -7.34
CA ALA A 128 -8.82 -18.26 -6.27
C ALA A 128 -8.94 -17.65 -4.88
N GLU A 129 -9.14 -18.50 -3.89
CA GLU A 129 -8.89 -18.15 -2.51
C GLU A 129 -7.40 -17.89 -2.33
N HIS A 130 -7.06 -16.80 -1.65
CA HIS A 130 -5.69 -16.33 -1.56
C HIS A 130 -5.21 -16.32 -0.11
N ASN A 131 -4.39 -17.32 0.23
CA ASN A 131 -3.82 -17.45 1.58
C ASN A 131 -2.39 -16.91 1.69
N SER A 132 -1.84 -16.36 0.60
CA SER A 132 -0.50 -15.79 0.57
C SER A 132 -0.54 -14.25 0.48
N SER A 133 0.62 -13.63 0.56
CA SER A 133 0.76 -12.18 0.65
C SER A 133 0.11 -11.43 -0.52
N LEU A 134 -0.88 -10.60 -0.20
CA LEU A 134 -1.36 -9.58 -1.11
C LEU A 134 -0.26 -8.55 -1.40
N LEU A 135 -0.36 -7.86 -2.53
CA LEU A 135 0.48 -6.68 -2.76
C LEU A 135 0.14 -5.61 -1.71
N GLY A 136 1.17 -5.06 -1.05
CA GLY A 136 1.03 -4.03 -0.01
C GLY A 136 0.52 -2.67 -0.50
N LEU A 137 0.13 -2.56 -1.77
CA LEU A 137 -0.41 -1.34 -2.38
C LEU A 137 -1.90 -1.20 -2.08
N PRO A 138 -2.44 0.01 -1.85
CA PRO A 138 -3.83 0.22 -1.50
C PRO A 138 -4.81 -0.04 -2.63
N TRP A 139 -4.42 0.24 -3.88
CA TRP A 139 -5.25 0.19 -5.06
C TRP A 139 -5.42 -1.22 -5.66
N GLY A 140 -6.34 -1.33 -6.60
CA GLY A 140 -6.64 -2.60 -7.30
C GLY A 140 -7.37 -3.63 -6.44
N LYS A 141 -7.97 -3.20 -5.34
CA LYS A 141 -8.64 -4.04 -4.35
C LYS A 141 -9.94 -3.40 -3.86
N VAL A 142 -10.84 -4.25 -3.39
CA VAL A 142 -11.91 -3.86 -2.47
C VAL A 142 -11.63 -4.48 -1.11
N TYR A 143 -11.94 -3.72 -0.06
CA TYR A 143 -11.76 -4.09 1.33
C TYR A 143 -13.09 -3.95 2.06
N ARG A 144 -13.44 -4.90 2.91
CA ARG A 144 -14.56 -4.71 3.85
C ARG A 144 -14.26 -3.51 4.75
N ALA A 145 -15.20 -2.59 4.84
CA ALA A 145 -15.02 -1.31 5.55
C ALA A 145 -14.66 -1.50 7.04
N GLU A 146 -15.17 -2.55 7.66
CA GLU A 146 -14.93 -2.90 9.07
C GLU A 146 -13.44 -3.11 9.38
N LEU A 147 -12.60 -3.52 8.40
CA LEU A 147 -11.16 -3.66 8.56
C LEU A 147 -10.47 -2.34 8.96
N PHE A 148 -11.11 -1.20 8.69
CA PHE A 148 -10.61 0.13 9.03
C PHE A 148 -11.27 0.74 10.28
N GLY A 149 -12.08 -0.02 11.02
CA GLY A 149 -12.80 0.50 12.19
C GLY A 149 -11.89 1.05 13.29
N GLN A 150 -10.72 0.43 13.50
CA GLN A 150 -9.71 0.85 14.48
C GLN A 150 -8.35 1.11 13.83
N VAL A 151 -8.23 0.99 12.52
CA VAL A 151 -6.98 1.13 11.79
C VAL A 151 -7.00 2.41 10.96
N CYS A 152 -5.94 3.20 11.07
CA CYS A 152 -5.72 4.37 10.24
C CYS A 152 -4.33 4.30 9.56
N PHE A 153 -4.18 5.04 8.48
CA PHE A 153 -2.88 5.22 7.84
C PHE A 153 -2.00 6.12 8.73
N PRO A 154 -0.76 5.73 9.03
CA PRO A 154 0.16 6.55 9.85
C PRO A 154 0.51 7.86 9.15
N GLU A 155 0.13 8.99 9.72
CA GLU A 155 0.40 10.32 9.17
C GLU A 155 1.84 10.77 9.45
N GLY A 156 2.40 11.58 8.54
CA GLY A 156 3.75 12.14 8.67
C GLY A 156 4.87 11.27 8.10
N TYR A 157 4.57 10.04 7.68
CA TYR A 157 5.52 9.10 7.10
C TYR A 157 5.30 8.92 5.59
N TRP A 158 6.37 8.64 4.87
CA TRP A 158 6.29 7.98 3.59
C TRP A 158 6.08 6.47 3.78
N PHE A 159 5.51 5.80 2.77
CA PHE A 159 5.22 4.35 2.78
C PHE A 159 4.16 3.95 3.82
N GLU A 160 3.18 4.81 4.02
CA GLU A 160 2.03 4.63 4.91
C GLU A 160 1.18 3.41 4.56
N ASP A 161 1.26 2.96 3.30
CA ASP A 161 0.63 1.74 2.80
C ASP A 161 1.13 0.45 3.49
N SER A 162 2.29 0.50 4.15
CA SER A 162 2.79 -0.61 4.99
C SER A 162 1.78 -1.05 6.07
N VAL A 163 0.84 -0.19 6.48
CA VAL A 163 -0.25 -0.55 7.41
C VAL A 163 -1.14 -1.64 6.84
N LEU A 164 -1.37 -1.65 5.52
CA LEU A 164 -2.16 -2.69 4.86
C LEU A 164 -1.49 -4.05 5.02
N PHE A 165 -0.20 -4.10 4.73
CA PHE A 165 0.59 -5.32 4.74
C PHE A 165 0.80 -5.88 6.15
N LEU A 166 1.07 -5.02 7.14
CA LEU A 166 1.41 -5.42 8.50
C LEU A 166 0.20 -5.53 9.44
N ILE A 167 -0.93 -4.88 9.13
CA ILE A 167 -2.11 -4.88 10.00
C ILE A 167 -3.37 -5.33 9.26
N VAL A 168 -3.80 -4.59 8.22
CA VAL A 168 -5.12 -4.81 7.62
C VAL A 168 -5.28 -6.21 7.04
N PHE A 169 -4.22 -6.74 6.38
CA PHE A 169 -4.25 -8.10 5.82
C PHE A 169 -4.24 -9.21 6.88
N GLU A 170 -3.83 -8.91 8.10
CA GLU A 170 -3.90 -9.85 9.22
C GLU A 170 -5.29 -9.88 9.88
N LEU A 171 -6.08 -8.81 9.72
CA LEU A 171 -7.45 -8.72 10.20
C LEU A 171 -8.45 -9.39 9.27
N ALA A 172 -8.07 -9.65 8.01
CA ALA A 172 -8.92 -10.24 7.02
C ALA A 172 -8.90 -11.78 7.10
N GLU A 173 -10.07 -12.40 7.19
CA GLU A 173 -10.23 -13.85 7.25
C GLU A 173 -10.40 -14.47 5.85
N ARG A 174 -11.15 -13.79 4.98
CA ARG A 174 -11.48 -14.27 3.63
C ARG A 174 -10.93 -13.36 2.57
N ILE A 175 -9.87 -13.83 1.94
CA ILE A 175 -9.15 -13.10 0.89
C ILE A 175 -9.24 -13.90 -0.41
N ARG A 176 -9.56 -13.22 -1.50
CA ARG A 176 -9.57 -13.81 -2.84
C ARG A 176 -8.88 -12.93 -3.86
N THR A 177 -8.42 -13.56 -4.92
CA THR A 177 -8.03 -12.87 -6.15
C THR A 177 -9.07 -13.08 -7.22
N THR A 178 -9.11 -12.18 -8.20
CA THR A 178 -9.91 -12.33 -9.43
C THR A 178 -9.05 -12.09 -10.65
N SER A 179 -9.38 -12.80 -11.74
CA SER A 179 -8.70 -12.68 -13.03
C SER A 179 -8.96 -11.33 -13.73
N ALA A 180 -9.91 -10.55 -13.25
CA ALA A 180 -10.21 -9.23 -13.76
C ALA A 180 -9.02 -8.27 -13.55
N VAL A 181 -8.57 -7.63 -14.64
CA VAL A 181 -7.60 -6.54 -14.59
C VAL A 181 -8.37 -5.26 -14.27
N ALA A 182 -8.33 -4.83 -13.00
CA ALA A 182 -9.17 -3.77 -12.46
C ALA A 182 -8.53 -2.38 -12.49
N TYR A 183 -7.21 -2.30 -12.56
CA TYR A 183 -6.47 -1.07 -12.29
C TYR A 183 -5.45 -0.75 -13.38
N ASN A 184 -5.34 0.53 -13.76
CA ASN A 184 -4.27 1.06 -14.59
C ASN A 184 -3.33 1.87 -13.70
N TYR A 185 -2.17 1.30 -13.41
CA TYR A 185 -1.11 1.95 -12.65
C TYR A 185 -0.20 2.76 -13.58
N ARG A 186 -0.17 4.06 -13.40
CA ARG A 186 0.68 4.98 -14.17
C ARG A 186 2.07 5.06 -13.58
N ARG A 187 3.09 4.80 -14.39
CA ARG A 187 4.47 5.06 -13.99
C ARG A 187 4.76 6.57 -14.04
N ASN A 188 4.52 7.24 -12.91
CA ASN A 188 4.73 8.67 -12.75
C ASN A 188 6.14 8.93 -12.18
N VAL A 189 7.03 9.50 -13.01
CA VAL A 189 8.43 9.81 -12.60
C VAL A 189 8.52 10.93 -11.55
N GLY A 190 7.46 11.73 -11.36
CA GLY A 190 7.35 12.74 -10.31
C GLY A 190 6.76 12.22 -9.00
N GLY A 191 6.36 10.94 -8.95
CA GLY A 191 5.74 10.33 -7.77
C GLY A 191 6.73 10.07 -6.62
N VAL A 192 6.19 9.80 -5.43
CA VAL A 192 6.95 9.55 -4.19
C VAL A 192 7.97 8.43 -4.36
N THR A 193 7.63 7.35 -5.04
CA THR A 193 8.52 6.20 -5.29
C THR A 193 9.83 6.60 -5.98
N PHE A 194 9.78 7.53 -6.94
CA PHE A 194 10.97 8.02 -7.62
C PHE A 194 11.71 9.09 -6.82
N SER A 195 10.97 9.94 -6.09
CA SER A 195 11.53 11.01 -5.24
C SER A 195 12.25 10.45 -4.00
N ALA A 196 12.00 9.19 -3.65
CA ALA A 196 12.61 8.53 -2.50
C ALA A 196 14.09 8.22 -2.70
N LYS A 197 14.56 8.11 -3.95
CA LYS A 197 15.97 7.75 -4.23
C LYS A 197 16.94 8.82 -3.70
N GLY A 198 17.79 8.42 -2.73
CA GLY A 198 18.78 9.31 -2.09
C GLY A 198 18.18 10.29 -1.08
N ASN A 199 16.87 10.30 -0.88
CA ASN A 199 16.20 11.20 0.04
C ASN A 199 16.23 10.63 1.48
N PRO A 200 16.66 11.42 2.50
CA PRO A 200 16.63 11.00 3.90
C PRO A 200 15.24 10.53 4.37
N LYS A 201 14.16 11.02 3.77
CA LYS A 201 12.79 10.57 4.07
C LYS A 201 12.53 9.09 3.76
N SER A 202 13.43 8.42 3.02
CA SER A 202 13.41 6.96 2.85
C SER A 202 13.57 6.20 4.18
N LEU A 203 14.12 6.85 5.23
CA LEU A 203 14.18 6.30 6.59
C LEU A 203 12.78 6.11 7.22
N ASP A 204 11.78 6.83 6.75
CA ASP A 204 10.39 6.64 7.19
C ASP A 204 9.95 5.18 7.05
N SER A 205 10.49 4.47 6.09
CA SER A 205 10.24 3.03 5.88
C SER A 205 10.58 2.18 7.13
N LEU A 206 11.64 2.51 7.85
CA LEU A 206 12.01 1.85 9.11
C LEU A 206 11.16 2.37 10.27
N TYR A 207 11.00 3.68 10.38
CA TYR A 207 10.21 4.29 11.47
C TYR A 207 8.75 3.85 11.45
N ILE A 208 8.15 3.77 10.27
CA ILE A 208 6.78 3.27 10.11
C ILE A 208 6.68 1.78 10.47
N THR A 209 7.70 0.97 10.13
CA THR A 209 7.74 -0.44 10.55
C THR A 209 7.70 -0.56 12.07
N ARG A 210 8.54 0.18 12.78
CA ARG A 210 8.52 0.23 14.26
C ARG A 210 7.15 0.67 14.79
N ARG A 211 6.60 1.75 14.25
CA ARG A 211 5.30 2.27 14.67
C ARG A 211 4.19 1.24 14.49
N LEU A 212 4.14 0.58 13.36
CA LEU A 212 3.11 -0.43 13.07
C LEU A 212 3.24 -1.67 13.95
N MET A 213 4.45 -2.07 14.35
CA MET A 213 4.64 -3.13 15.34
C MET A 213 4.09 -2.74 16.71
N GLN A 214 4.22 -1.48 17.12
CA GLN A 214 3.59 -0.97 18.35
C GLN A 214 2.07 -0.92 18.22
N ASP A 215 1.54 -0.40 17.11
CA ASP A 215 0.10 -0.31 16.85
C ASP A 215 -0.56 -1.70 16.84
N ARG A 216 0.13 -2.74 16.33
CA ARG A 216 -0.35 -4.14 16.41
C ARG A 216 -0.59 -4.58 17.84
N ARG A 217 0.33 -4.30 18.77
CA ARG A 217 0.17 -4.63 20.19
C ARG A 217 -1.02 -3.90 20.81
N LEU A 218 -1.23 -2.62 20.46
CA LEU A 218 -2.38 -1.85 20.92
C LEU A 218 -3.72 -2.43 20.40
N LEU A 219 -3.71 -3.02 19.21
CA LEU A 219 -4.86 -3.71 18.61
C LEU A 219 -5.04 -5.16 19.13
N GLY A 220 -4.17 -5.63 20.03
CA GLY A 220 -4.22 -7.01 20.53
C GLY A 220 -3.79 -8.07 19.52
N LEU A 221 -3.13 -7.67 18.43
CA LEU A 221 -2.61 -8.57 17.40
C LEU A 221 -1.26 -9.14 17.85
N GLY A 222 -1.23 -10.43 18.13
CA GLY A 222 -0.01 -11.14 18.52
C GLY A 222 0.99 -11.31 17.38
N GLU A 223 2.18 -11.73 17.75
CA GLU A 223 3.23 -12.14 16.82
C GLU A 223 2.95 -13.56 16.32
N THR A 224 3.02 -13.77 15.01
CA THR A 224 2.81 -15.06 14.35
C THR A 224 3.99 -15.41 13.46
N GLN A 225 4.12 -16.69 13.08
CA GLN A 225 5.15 -17.11 12.12
C GLN A 225 4.99 -16.42 10.77
N GLN A 226 3.76 -16.24 10.31
CA GLN A 226 3.48 -15.54 9.06
C GLN A 226 3.88 -14.06 9.14
N LEU A 227 3.60 -13.40 10.28
CA LEU A 227 4.03 -12.03 10.52
C LEU A 227 5.56 -11.91 10.54
N TYR A 228 6.26 -12.90 11.13
CA TYR A 228 7.72 -12.88 11.15
C TYR A 228 8.32 -12.93 9.74
N ASP A 229 7.80 -13.78 8.87
CA ASP A 229 8.24 -13.82 7.47
C ASP A 229 7.92 -12.50 6.73
N LYS A 230 6.76 -11.90 6.99
CA LYS A 230 6.42 -10.56 6.47
C LYS A 230 7.36 -9.48 7.01
N PHE A 231 7.74 -9.56 8.27
CA PHE A 231 8.69 -8.63 8.88
C PHE A 231 10.07 -8.72 8.21
N LEU A 232 10.59 -9.91 7.94
CA LEU A 232 11.84 -10.07 7.20
C LEU A 232 11.77 -9.48 5.78
N TYR A 233 10.67 -9.70 5.08
CA TYR A 233 10.41 -9.03 3.80
C TYR A 233 10.38 -7.50 3.95
N GLN A 234 9.72 -6.99 4.98
CA GLN A 234 9.66 -5.54 5.24
C GLN A 234 11.05 -4.97 5.54
N LEU A 235 11.91 -5.68 6.30
CA LEU A 235 13.30 -5.26 6.51
C LEU A 235 14.10 -5.22 5.21
N PHE A 236 13.93 -6.19 4.34
CA PHE A 236 14.51 -6.18 3.01
C PHE A 236 14.06 -4.93 2.22
N MET A 237 12.75 -4.62 2.21
CA MET A 237 12.21 -3.45 1.53
C MET A 237 12.70 -2.14 2.14
N ASN A 238 12.82 -2.06 3.46
CA ASN A 238 13.39 -0.90 4.16
C ASN A 238 14.83 -0.65 3.69
N MET A 239 15.68 -1.67 3.69
CA MET A 239 17.05 -1.54 3.20
C MET A 239 17.11 -1.17 1.73
N LYS A 240 16.30 -1.79 0.86
CA LYS A 240 16.22 -1.48 -0.57
C LYS A 240 15.96 0.01 -0.83
N ARG A 241 15.12 0.64 -0.01
CA ARG A 241 14.80 2.08 -0.07
C ARG A 241 15.94 2.94 0.47
N ILE A 242 16.55 2.53 1.58
CA ILE A 242 17.56 3.30 2.33
C ILE A 242 18.96 3.21 1.70
N LEU A 243 19.28 2.13 1.00
CA LEU A 243 20.60 1.96 0.33
C LEU A 243 20.93 3.05 -0.68
N SER A 244 19.93 3.76 -1.19
CA SER A 244 20.12 4.92 -2.05
C SER A 244 20.70 6.15 -1.32
N ILE A 245 20.65 6.18 0.01
CA ILE A 245 21.29 7.21 0.85
C ILE A 245 22.77 6.85 0.98
N PRO A 246 23.73 7.67 0.49
CA PRO A 246 25.15 7.32 0.43
C PRO A 246 25.84 7.51 1.79
N SER A 247 25.37 6.81 2.84
CA SER A 247 25.91 6.92 4.20
C SER A 247 25.99 5.55 4.87
N ARG A 248 27.21 5.03 5.03
CA ARG A 248 27.45 3.76 5.73
C ARG A 248 26.93 3.79 7.17
N ASN A 249 27.06 4.92 7.86
CA ASN A 249 26.58 5.05 9.23
C ASN A 249 25.05 4.88 9.30
N VAL A 250 24.31 5.44 8.34
CA VAL A 250 22.85 5.24 8.24
C VAL A 250 22.54 3.76 8.06
N TRP A 251 23.23 3.06 7.17
CA TRP A 251 22.98 1.63 6.93
C TRP A 251 23.28 0.76 8.16
N VAL A 252 24.36 1.07 8.90
CA VAL A 252 24.68 0.39 10.16
C VAL A 252 23.59 0.64 11.20
N SER A 253 23.16 1.88 11.39
CA SER A 253 22.08 2.20 12.32
C SER A 253 20.76 1.52 11.97
N VAL A 254 20.44 1.38 10.68
CA VAL A 254 19.25 0.63 10.23
C VAL A 254 19.38 -0.87 10.54
N PHE A 255 20.55 -1.43 10.37
CA PHE A 255 20.83 -2.82 10.75
C PHE A 255 20.67 -3.06 12.25
N GLU A 256 21.29 -2.23 13.09
CA GLU A 256 21.19 -2.30 14.55
C GLU A 256 19.74 -2.16 15.01
N GLU A 257 18.99 -1.27 14.38
CA GLU A 257 17.59 -1.07 14.69
C GLU A 257 16.72 -2.27 14.25
N SER A 258 17.04 -2.87 13.12
CA SER A 258 16.39 -4.10 12.65
C SER A 258 16.63 -5.27 13.60
N GLN A 259 17.84 -5.38 14.18
CA GLN A 259 18.15 -6.37 15.22
C GLN A 259 17.31 -6.14 16.50
N LYS A 260 17.19 -4.88 16.96
CA LYS A 260 16.37 -4.54 18.12
C LYS A 260 14.91 -4.90 17.91
N LEU A 261 14.34 -4.55 16.73
CA LEU A 261 12.96 -4.90 16.39
C LEU A 261 12.77 -6.42 16.35
N ARG A 262 13.70 -7.16 15.75
CA ARG A 262 13.65 -8.61 15.75
C ARG A 262 13.70 -9.19 17.15
N GLU A 263 14.60 -8.71 18.01
CA GLU A 263 14.73 -9.19 19.40
C GLU A 263 13.48 -8.83 20.23
N GLU A 264 12.93 -7.65 20.05
CA GLU A 264 11.76 -7.17 20.79
C GLU A 264 10.47 -7.93 20.47
N TYR A 265 10.27 -8.26 19.17
CA TYR A 265 9.01 -8.84 18.70
C TYR A 265 9.10 -10.31 18.32
N PHE A 266 10.28 -10.80 17.93
CA PHE A 266 10.41 -12.12 17.28
C PHE A 266 11.61 -12.94 17.78
N LYS A 267 12.04 -12.77 19.04
CA LYS A 267 13.23 -13.46 19.58
C LYS A 267 13.17 -14.99 19.42
N ASP A 268 11.98 -15.58 19.58
CA ASP A 268 11.74 -17.02 19.56
C ASP A 268 11.32 -17.57 18.19
N PHE A 269 11.16 -16.69 17.19
CA PHE A 269 10.75 -17.07 15.84
C PHE A 269 11.95 -17.42 14.96
N ARG A 270 11.71 -18.33 14.00
CA ARG A 270 12.65 -18.68 12.93
C ARG A 270 11.89 -18.74 11.61
N THR A 271 12.47 -18.19 10.54
CA THR A 271 11.81 -18.22 9.24
C THR A 271 11.74 -19.63 8.67
N ALA A 272 10.56 -19.97 8.14
CA ALA A 272 10.37 -21.18 7.35
C ALA A 272 10.77 -20.97 5.87
N LYS A 273 10.96 -19.71 5.45
CA LYS A 273 11.26 -19.35 4.08
C LYS A 273 12.76 -19.38 3.80
N GLU A 274 13.18 -20.26 2.90
CA GLU A 274 14.61 -20.45 2.58
C GLU A 274 15.26 -19.18 2.06
N GLU A 275 14.54 -18.37 1.29
CA GLU A 275 15.03 -17.11 0.76
C GLU A 275 15.40 -16.10 1.85
N TYR A 276 14.77 -16.14 3.02
CA TYR A 276 15.06 -15.20 4.13
C TYR A 276 16.05 -15.74 5.16
N ARG A 277 16.42 -17.02 5.13
CA ARG A 277 17.39 -17.59 6.08
C ARG A 277 18.72 -16.85 6.15
N PRO A 278 19.36 -16.48 5.01
CA PRO A 278 20.62 -15.72 5.08
C PRO A 278 20.45 -14.35 5.75
N LEU A 279 19.30 -13.68 5.54
CA LEU A 279 18.99 -12.42 6.19
C LEU A 279 18.81 -12.62 7.70
N GLU A 280 18.04 -13.61 8.12
CA GLU A 280 17.82 -13.93 9.52
C GLU A 280 19.11 -14.27 10.26
N GLU A 281 19.97 -15.14 9.70
CA GLU A 281 21.25 -15.54 10.29
C GLU A 281 22.16 -14.35 10.55
N THR A 282 22.16 -13.36 9.65
CA THR A 282 22.96 -12.14 9.80
C THR A 282 22.43 -11.22 10.90
N LEU A 283 21.11 -11.15 11.06
CA LEU A 283 20.48 -10.41 12.18
C LEU A 283 20.82 -11.06 13.52
N LEU A 284 20.82 -12.39 13.60
CA LEU A 284 21.16 -13.14 14.79
C LEU A 284 22.64 -13.05 15.13
N GLY A 285 23.50 -13.15 14.14
CA GLY A 285 24.96 -13.14 14.31
C GLY A 285 25.57 -11.75 14.51
N GLY A 286 24.83 -10.68 14.31
CA GLY A 286 25.34 -9.31 14.46
C GLY A 286 26.34 -8.89 13.38
N ASP A 287 26.39 -9.57 12.23
CA ASP A 287 27.33 -9.28 11.15
C ASP A 287 26.70 -8.35 10.09
N PHE A 288 26.95 -7.05 10.22
CA PHE A 288 26.51 -6.05 9.25
C PHE A 288 27.01 -6.31 7.82
N ARG A 289 28.24 -6.84 7.65
CA ARG A 289 28.77 -7.09 6.29
C ARG A 289 28.06 -8.25 5.62
N ALA A 290 27.76 -9.30 6.39
CA ALA A 290 26.98 -10.42 5.90
C ALA A 290 25.53 -9.99 5.64
N PHE A 291 24.93 -9.16 6.52
CA PHE A 291 23.59 -8.57 6.30
C PHE A 291 23.48 -7.83 4.99
N PHE A 292 24.46 -6.96 4.70
CA PHE A 292 24.49 -6.21 3.44
C PHE A 292 24.55 -7.15 2.22
N ARG A 293 25.35 -8.22 2.28
CA ARG A 293 25.42 -9.24 1.22
C ARG A 293 24.09 -9.98 1.06
N ALA A 294 23.43 -10.37 2.17
CA ALA A 294 22.13 -11.02 2.12
C ALA A 294 21.05 -10.15 1.48
N ILE A 295 21.00 -8.87 1.83
CA ILE A 295 20.10 -7.90 1.18
C ILE A 295 20.36 -7.79 -0.32
N THR A 296 21.63 -7.73 -0.72
CA THR A 296 22.01 -7.62 -2.14
C THR A 296 21.64 -8.88 -2.93
N ALA A 297 21.80 -10.06 -2.33
CA ALA A 297 21.40 -11.33 -2.94
C ALA A 297 19.88 -11.42 -3.11
N LEU A 298 19.10 -11.04 -2.09
CA LEU A 298 17.64 -10.97 -2.17
C LEU A 298 17.17 -10.00 -3.27
N TRP A 299 17.89 -8.91 -3.51
CA TRP A 299 17.52 -7.95 -4.56
C TRP A 299 17.55 -8.55 -5.96
N THR A 300 18.41 -9.53 -6.20
CA THR A 300 18.53 -10.20 -7.50
C THR A 300 17.57 -11.38 -7.65
N SER A 301 17.03 -11.91 -6.55
CA SER A 301 16.16 -13.11 -6.52
C SER A 301 14.68 -12.82 -6.31
N VAL A 302 14.34 -11.67 -5.71
CA VAL A 302 12.93 -11.26 -5.48
C VAL A 302 12.53 -10.26 -6.57
N PRO A 303 11.49 -10.56 -7.38
CA PRO A 303 11.03 -9.73 -8.50
C PRO A 303 10.49 -8.34 -8.09
#